data_4ecdf891d87d35b769a9a1ec3c7396bc
#
_entry.id   4ecdf891d87d35b769a9a1ec3c7396bc
#
_cell.length_a   1.000
_cell.length_b   1.000
_cell.length_c   1.000
_cell.angle_alpha   90.00
_cell.angle_beta   90.00
_cell.angle_gamma   90.00
#
_symmetry.space_group_name_H-M   'P 1'
#
loop_
_entity.id
_entity.type
_entity.pdbx_description
1 polymer ?
#
loop_
_entity_poly.entity_id
_entity_poly.type
_entity_poly.pdbx_seq_one_letter_code
_entity_poly.pdbx_strand_id
1 'polypeptide(L)'
;MARRAITMTERIETIIHWNAGQPLKAIVQSLGISRNTVRKYVRLAIRSGLRQGDPLPSREELVKILDRPESRTSFESPATSLLVPFHATLESFFEDKDMTAKQAWRLLQRDYGLRVGYTTIKEYVRAHIRRVGRTVTIRMETPPGHQAQVDFGYAGLMFDPQTSRMRKTWAFIMTLSHSRHRFVRFVFRQDSSTWIDCHRRAFEFFGAVPEIVVLDNLKSGVIKPDIYDPTINRAYAECAEHYGFLVDPAKARMARHKGKVERQVIVVRQQVLAGHNFRDIHEANQRVLVWCREEVGMTIHGTTQQRPYEVFRNVELAAMKALPETTFETPFWQECTVHGDHYFIFQKSFFSMPSRYIGKKVWVRGCSRTIRVFLEEKLIKSHLPSPYPGFRRTDYSDLPPEKVAYLLTEPDHLRGQAQLLGESVGRLVDQLLSRPTMRNRTKIHGIMRLGEKYGDQRLNRACARAMAFDNTQFKSIKRILDQGLDLQDLPQAVNAPILSKEGQSFIRPGSYYAVALHMAEARS
;
A
#
# COMPACT_ATOMS: atom_id res chain seq x y z
N MET A 1 -13.74 -33.96 -15.56
CA MET A 1 -15.17 -33.96 -15.96
C MET A 1 -16.02 -34.18 -14.73
N ALA A 2 -16.94 -33.29 -14.43
CA ALA A 2 -17.88 -33.44 -13.33
C ALA A 2 -18.82 -34.60 -13.64
N ARG A 3 -19.00 -35.52 -12.70
CA ARG A 3 -19.94 -36.66 -12.85
C ARG A 3 -21.36 -36.09 -12.90
N ARG A 4 -22.07 -36.28 -14.02
CA ARG A 4 -23.49 -35.94 -14.17
C ARG A 4 -24.30 -36.63 -13.07
N ALA A 5 -25.14 -35.88 -12.38
CA ALA A 5 -26.10 -36.45 -11.43
C ALA A 5 -27.16 -37.24 -12.19
N ILE A 6 -27.41 -38.50 -11.77
CA ILE A 6 -28.41 -39.38 -12.39
C ILE A 6 -29.73 -39.14 -11.72
N THR A 7 -30.74 -38.80 -12.50
CA THR A 7 -32.09 -38.54 -12.01
C THR A 7 -32.81 -39.83 -11.55
N MET A 8 -33.84 -39.69 -10.71
CA MET A 8 -34.63 -40.82 -10.27
C MET A 8 -35.32 -41.49 -11.45
N THR A 9 -35.74 -40.74 -12.46
CA THR A 9 -36.33 -41.26 -13.71
C THR A 9 -35.35 -42.19 -14.43
N GLU A 10 -34.11 -41.73 -14.63
CA GLU A 10 -33.06 -42.58 -15.29
C GLU A 10 -32.73 -43.84 -14.50
N ARG A 11 -32.84 -43.83 -13.16
CA ARG A 11 -32.68 -45.01 -12.31
C ARG A 11 -33.82 -46.00 -12.54
N ILE A 12 -35.06 -45.53 -12.58
CA ILE A 12 -36.25 -46.34 -12.84
C ILE A 12 -36.20 -46.92 -14.25
N GLU A 13 -35.88 -46.11 -15.26
CA GLU A 13 -35.70 -46.58 -16.65
C GLU A 13 -34.65 -47.66 -16.76
N THR A 14 -33.52 -47.56 -16.01
CA THR A 14 -32.51 -48.60 -15.92
C THR A 14 -33.11 -49.94 -15.49
N ILE A 15 -34.04 -49.96 -14.53
CA ILE A 15 -34.68 -51.18 -14.05
C ILE A 15 -35.72 -51.69 -15.03
N ILE A 16 -36.48 -50.81 -15.65
CA ILE A 16 -37.48 -51.18 -16.70
C ILE A 16 -36.79 -51.86 -17.86
N HIS A 17 -35.74 -51.27 -18.40
CA HIS A 17 -34.96 -51.87 -19.52
C HIS A 17 -34.32 -53.22 -19.15
N TRP A 18 -33.76 -53.32 -17.91
CA TRP A 18 -33.19 -54.55 -17.41
C TRP A 18 -34.26 -55.64 -17.26
N ASN A 19 -35.41 -55.29 -16.71
CA ASN A 19 -36.52 -56.22 -16.52
C ASN A 19 -37.09 -56.70 -17.84
N ALA A 20 -37.11 -55.88 -18.86
CA ALA A 20 -37.49 -56.20 -20.25
C ALA A 20 -36.44 -57.07 -20.97
N GLY A 21 -35.42 -57.59 -20.28
CA GLY A 21 -34.42 -58.50 -20.87
C GLY A 21 -33.28 -57.82 -21.64
N GLN A 22 -33.18 -56.51 -21.63
CA GLN A 22 -32.13 -55.84 -22.39
C GLN A 22 -30.74 -56.07 -21.75
N PRO A 23 -29.72 -56.34 -22.60
CA PRO A 23 -28.37 -56.56 -22.11
C PRO A 23 -27.81 -55.22 -21.55
N LEU A 24 -27.00 -55.29 -20.48
CA LEU A 24 -26.45 -54.13 -19.78
C LEU A 24 -25.72 -53.16 -20.72
N LYS A 25 -25.13 -53.65 -21.82
CA LYS A 25 -24.44 -52.81 -22.83
C LYS A 25 -25.44 -51.94 -23.61
N ALA A 26 -26.60 -52.47 -23.93
CA ALA A 26 -27.66 -51.72 -24.62
C ALA A 26 -28.26 -50.63 -23.70
N ILE A 27 -28.47 -50.93 -22.42
CA ILE A 27 -28.96 -49.98 -21.41
C ILE A 27 -27.97 -48.82 -21.24
N VAL A 28 -26.68 -49.13 -21.20
CA VAL A 28 -25.61 -48.11 -21.15
C VAL A 28 -25.65 -47.16 -22.34
N GLN A 29 -25.84 -47.71 -23.55
CA GLN A 29 -25.91 -46.93 -24.76
C GLN A 29 -27.20 -46.09 -24.85
N SER A 30 -28.33 -46.67 -24.47
CA SER A 30 -29.66 -46.03 -24.54
C SER A 30 -29.77 -44.85 -23.56
N LEU A 31 -29.30 -45.02 -22.31
CA LEU A 31 -29.47 -44.03 -21.24
C LEU A 31 -28.23 -43.13 -21.06
N GLY A 32 -27.12 -43.38 -21.75
CA GLY A 32 -25.89 -42.61 -21.62
C GLY A 32 -25.27 -42.67 -20.20
N ILE A 33 -25.54 -43.78 -19.45
CA ILE A 33 -25.09 -43.94 -18.06
C ILE A 33 -23.92 -44.93 -18.01
N SER A 34 -23.00 -44.75 -17.07
CA SER A 34 -21.85 -45.62 -16.94
C SER A 34 -22.28 -47.08 -16.63
N ARG A 35 -21.55 -48.09 -17.16
CA ARG A 35 -21.80 -49.50 -16.93
C ARG A 35 -21.81 -49.87 -15.44
N ASN A 36 -20.95 -49.22 -14.63
CA ASN A 36 -20.90 -49.45 -13.18
C ASN A 36 -22.16 -48.93 -12.51
N THR A 37 -22.72 -47.83 -12.98
CA THR A 37 -23.96 -47.24 -12.45
C THR A 37 -25.17 -48.14 -12.81
N VAL A 38 -25.27 -48.61 -14.04
CA VAL A 38 -26.32 -49.57 -14.43
C VAL A 38 -26.25 -50.83 -13.56
N ARG A 39 -25.07 -51.45 -13.41
CA ARG A 39 -24.86 -52.59 -12.51
C ARG A 39 -25.26 -52.32 -11.08
N LYS A 40 -25.02 -51.13 -10.58
CA LYS A 40 -25.39 -50.73 -9.24
C LYS A 40 -26.90 -50.80 -9.03
N TYR A 41 -27.69 -50.20 -9.90
CA TYR A 41 -29.14 -50.15 -9.78
C TYR A 41 -29.77 -51.53 -10.02
N VAL A 42 -29.29 -52.31 -10.96
CA VAL A 42 -29.70 -53.68 -11.21
C VAL A 42 -29.47 -54.58 -9.94
N ARG A 43 -28.31 -54.43 -9.30
CA ARG A 43 -28.04 -55.15 -8.04
C ARG A 43 -29.01 -54.75 -6.92
N LEU A 44 -29.38 -53.46 -6.82
CA LEU A 44 -30.38 -53.01 -5.84
C LEU A 44 -31.75 -53.62 -6.11
N ALA A 45 -32.18 -53.71 -7.34
CA ALA A 45 -33.42 -54.36 -7.74
C ALA A 45 -33.40 -55.88 -7.41
N ILE A 46 -32.33 -56.57 -7.76
CA ILE A 46 -32.17 -58.01 -7.41
C ILE A 46 -32.19 -58.26 -5.91
N ARG A 47 -31.49 -57.40 -5.14
CA ARG A 47 -31.50 -57.50 -3.67
C ARG A 47 -32.86 -57.22 -3.05
N SER A 48 -33.72 -56.49 -3.71
CA SER A 48 -35.10 -56.23 -3.28
C SER A 48 -36.08 -57.35 -3.72
N GLY A 49 -35.55 -58.45 -4.29
CA GLY A 49 -36.32 -59.61 -4.68
C GLY A 49 -36.83 -59.57 -6.14
N LEU A 50 -36.53 -58.54 -6.93
CA LEU A 50 -36.96 -58.44 -8.29
C LEU A 50 -36.13 -59.36 -9.19
N ARG A 51 -36.80 -60.19 -9.99
CA ARG A 51 -36.14 -61.00 -11.06
C ARG A 51 -36.47 -60.46 -12.42
N GLN A 52 -35.61 -60.72 -13.35
CA GLN A 52 -35.82 -60.31 -14.75
C GLN A 52 -37.04 -61.02 -15.34
N GLY A 53 -38.00 -60.26 -15.86
CA GLY A 53 -39.24 -60.79 -16.39
C GLY A 53 -40.41 -60.79 -15.40
N ASP A 54 -40.17 -60.50 -14.10
CA ASP A 54 -41.25 -60.39 -13.11
C ASP A 54 -42.15 -59.17 -13.41
N PRO A 55 -43.42 -59.16 -12.96
CA PRO A 55 -44.23 -57.95 -12.99
C PRO A 55 -43.52 -56.80 -12.31
N LEU A 56 -43.39 -55.66 -12.98
CA LEU A 56 -42.74 -54.48 -12.41
C LEU A 56 -43.55 -53.92 -11.24
N PRO A 57 -42.91 -53.65 -10.08
CA PRO A 57 -43.54 -52.94 -8.99
C PRO A 57 -44.04 -51.55 -9.43
N SER A 58 -44.95 -50.98 -8.66
CA SER A 58 -45.42 -49.63 -8.92
C SER A 58 -44.27 -48.63 -8.91
N ARG A 59 -44.44 -47.49 -9.56
CA ARG A 59 -43.42 -46.42 -9.63
C ARG A 59 -43.00 -45.95 -8.21
N GLU A 60 -43.92 -45.91 -7.28
CA GLU A 60 -43.65 -45.55 -5.89
C GLU A 60 -42.82 -46.61 -5.16
N GLU A 61 -43.04 -47.87 -5.43
CA GLU A 61 -42.23 -48.97 -4.86
C GLU A 61 -40.84 -48.98 -5.47
N LEU A 62 -40.70 -48.75 -6.78
CA LEU A 62 -39.39 -48.62 -7.43
C LEU A 62 -38.62 -47.44 -6.85
N VAL A 63 -39.27 -46.30 -6.58
CA VAL A 63 -38.64 -45.17 -5.90
C VAL A 63 -38.13 -45.57 -4.52
N LYS A 64 -38.96 -46.29 -3.71
CA LYS A 64 -38.54 -46.77 -2.38
C LYS A 64 -37.37 -47.75 -2.44
N ILE A 65 -37.30 -48.58 -3.47
CA ILE A 65 -36.19 -49.52 -3.70
C ILE A 65 -34.90 -48.77 -4.07
N LEU A 66 -35.03 -47.76 -4.96
CA LEU A 66 -33.89 -47.03 -5.54
C LEU A 66 -33.44 -45.83 -4.69
N ASP A 67 -34.31 -45.35 -3.78
CA ASP A 67 -34.02 -44.25 -2.87
C ASP A 67 -33.60 -44.75 -1.49
N ARG A 68 -33.58 -46.07 -1.28
CA ARG A 68 -32.90 -46.59 -0.09
C ARG A 68 -31.50 -46.00 -0.09
N PRO A 69 -31.16 -45.19 0.94
CA PRO A 69 -29.77 -44.87 1.15
C PRO A 69 -29.08 -46.23 1.19
N GLU A 70 -28.10 -46.44 0.31
CA GLU A 70 -27.16 -47.49 0.62
C GLU A 70 -26.80 -47.22 2.08
N SER A 71 -27.30 -48.01 3.03
CA SER A 71 -26.55 -48.22 4.23
C SER A 71 -25.18 -48.57 3.68
N ARG A 72 -24.28 -47.59 3.65
CA ARG A 72 -22.88 -47.89 3.64
C ARG A 72 -22.72 -48.73 4.88
N THR A 73 -23.03 -50.03 4.78
CA THR A 73 -22.30 -51.00 5.54
C THR A 73 -20.90 -50.59 5.23
N SER A 74 -20.29 -49.84 6.13
CA SER A 74 -18.88 -49.61 6.18
C SER A 74 -18.31 -51.02 5.98
N PHE A 75 -17.90 -51.33 4.74
CA PHE A 75 -16.86 -52.28 4.59
C PHE A 75 -15.73 -51.63 5.37
N GLU A 76 -15.68 -51.97 6.66
CA GLU A 76 -14.49 -51.77 7.44
C GLU A 76 -13.43 -52.49 6.67
N SER A 77 -12.74 -51.76 5.82
CA SER A 77 -11.57 -52.34 5.18
C SER A 77 -10.67 -52.79 6.35
N PRO A 78 -9.96 -53.91 6.23
CA PRO A 78 -9.05 -54.36 7.30
C PRO A 78 -8.13 -53.24 7.79
N ALA A 79 -7.84 -52.24 6.91
CA ALA A 79 -7.08 -51.04 7.23
C ALA A 79 -7.86 -50.03 8.10
N THR A 80 -9.19 -49.98 8.01
CA THR A 80 -10.03 -49.09 8.83
C THR A 80 -10.19 -49.67 10.26
N SER A 81 -10.25 -50.99 10.40
CA SER A 81 -10.28 -51.67 11.70
C SER A 81 -9.02 -51.40 12.52
N LEU A 82 -7.86 -51.19 11.90
CA LEU A 82 -6.62 -50.81 12.58
C LEU A 82 -6.67 -49.39 13.20
N LEU A 83 -7.63 -48.56 12.82
CA LEU A 83 -7.78 -47.18 13.35
C LEU A 83 -8.74 -47.12 14.54
N VAL A 84 -9.57 -48.16 14.77
CA VAL A 84 -10.54 -48.20 15.87
C VAL A 84 -9.88 -48.01 17.24
N PRO A 85 -8.76 -48.71 17.58
CA PRO A 85 -8.07 -48.50 18.85
C PRO A 85 -7.53 -47.07 19.05
N PHE A 86 -7.31 -46.34 17.98
CA PHE A 86 -6.78 -44.97 17.99
C PHE A 86 -7.87 -43.90 17.86
N HIS A 87 -9.15 -44.29 18.02
CA HIS A 87 -10.27 -43.35 17.86
C HIS A 87 -10.18 -42.17 18.83
N ALA A 88 -10.01 -42.44 20.13
CA ALA A 88 -9.87 -41.38 21.16
C ALA A 88 -8.64 -40.50 20.94
N THR A 89 -7.52 -41.09 20.53
CA THR A 89 -6.29 -40.34 20.20
C THR A 89 -6.50 -39.44 18.98
N LEU A 90 -7.17 -39.93 17.95
CA LEU A 90 -7.52 -39.13 16.79
C LEU A 90 -8.51 -38.02 17.15
N GLU A 91 -9.51 -38.32 18.03
CA GLU A 91 -10.46 -37.31 18.49
C GLU A 91 -9.76 -36.17 19.23
N SER A 92 -8.85 -36.49 20.17
CA SER A 92 -8.05 -35.48 20.87
C SER A 92 -7.18 -34.66 19.95
N PHE A 93 -6.62 -35.22 18.89
CA PHE A 93 -5.85 -34.48 17.88
C PHE A 93 -6.68 -33.43 17.13
N PHE A 94 -7.99 -33.68 16.98
CA PHE A 94 -8.89 -32.78 16.26
C PHE A 94 -9.71 -31.85 17.17
N GLU A 95 -9.64 -32.01 18.47
CA GLU A 95 -10.09 -31.04 19.46
C GLU A 95 -9.21 -29.79 19.39
N ASP A 96 -7.92 -29.94 19.10
CA ASP A 96 -7.00 -28.86 18.80
C ASP A 96 -7.25 -28.38 17.37
N LYS A 97 -7.77 -27.15 17.24
CA LYS A 97 -8.42 -26.59 16.03
C LYS A 97 -7.58 -26.54 14.75
N ASP A 98 -6.28 -26.72 14.84
CA ASP A 98 -5.34 -26.55 13.72
C ASP A 98 -4.75 -27.88 13.18
N MET A 99 -5.11 -29.02 13.75
CA MET A 99 -4.58 -30.31 13.33
C MET A 99 -5.16 -30.74 11.96
N THR A 100 -4.27 -31.02 11.00
CA THR A 100 -4.66 -31.56 9.69
C THR A 100 -4.63 -33.08 9.69
N ALA A 101 -5.50 -33.73 8.88
CA ALA A 101 -5.47 -35.19 8.72
C ALA A 101 -4.11 -35.74 8.27
N LYS A 102 -3.31 -34.91 7.53
CA LYS A 102 -1.95 -35.29 7.12
C LYS A 102 -0.97 -35.26 8.30
N GLN A 103 -1.17 -34.37 9.23
CA GLN A 103 -0.33 -34.25 10.42
C GLN A 103 -0.69 -35.37 11.43
N ALA A 104 -1.99 -35.65 11.64
CA ALA A 104 -2.45 -36.77 12.44
C ALA A 104 -1.92 -38.12 11.91
N TRP A 105 -1.93 -38.32 10.59
CA TRP A 105 -1.32 -39.48 9.95
C TRP A 105 0.18 -39.61 10.25
N ARG A 106 0.95 -38.52 10.16
CA ARG A 106 2.39 -38.52 10.48
C ARG A 106 2.66 -38.85 11.95
N LEU A 107 1.86 -38.28 12.86
CA LEU A 107 1.99 -38.55 14.28
C LEU A 107 1.68 -40.03 14.60
N LEU A 108 0.60 -40.60 14.04
CA LEU A 108 0.28 -42.01 14.22
C LEU A 108 1.35 -42.94 13.68
N GLN A 109 2.00 -42.59 12.56
CA GLN A 109 3.14 -43.36 12.04
C GLN A 109 4.37 -43.25 12.94
N ARG A 110 4.69 -42.03 13.39
CA ARG A 110 5.91 -41.77 14.17
C ARG A 110 5.83 -42.33 15.60
N ASP A 111 4.72 -42.00 16.27
CA ASP A 111 4.61 -42.22 17.72
C ASP A 111 3.97 -43.55 18.07
N TYR A 112 3.18 -44.11 17.17
CA TYR A 112 2.48 -45.38 17.40
C TYR A 112 2.84 -46.48 16.38
N GLY A 113 3.75 -46.22 15.46
CA GLY A 113 4.20 -47.22 14.48
C GLY A 113 3.12 -47.70 13.50
N LEU A 114 1.99 -46.99 13.40
CA LEU A 114 0.81 -47.45 12.65
C LEU A 114 1.06 -47.34 11.13
N ARG A 115 1.07 -48.47 10.43
CA ARG A 115 1.29 -48.54 8.97
C ARG A 115 -0.04 -48.59 8.20
N VAL A 116 -0.69 -47.44 8.11
CA VAL A 116 -1.89 -47.24 7.27
C VAL A 116 -1.69 -46.14 6.26
N GLY A 117 -2.39 -46.24 5.12
CA GLY A 117 -2.33 -45.22 4.08
C GLY A 117 -3.00 -43.90 4.53
N TYR A 118 -2.47 -42.76 4.05
CA TYR A 118 -3.06 -41.45 4.33
C TYR A 118 -4.56 -41.38 3.95
N THR A 119 -4.95 -42.00 2.84
CA THR A 119 -6.35 -42.02 2.38
C THR A 119 -7.27 -42.67 3.40
N THR A 120 -6.83 -43.76 4.01
CA THR A 120 -7.60 -44.49 5.04
C THR A 120 -7.86 -43.64 6.28
N ILE A 121 -6.82 -42.95 6.78
CA ILE A 121 -6.97 -42.01 7.90
C ILE A 121 -7.88 -40.83 7.51
N LYS A 122 -7.70 -40.24 6.34
CA LYS A 122 -8.54 -39.16 5.87
C LYS A 122 -10.02 -39.54 5.78
N GLU A 123 -10.32 -40.74 5.31
CA GLU A 123 -11.69 -41.26 5.22
C GLU A 123 -12.25 -41.59 6.60
N TYR A 124 -11.46 -42.19 7.50
CA TYR A 124 -11.84 -42.47 8.87
C TYR A 124 -12.17 -41.20 9.65
N VAL A 125 -11.28 -40.19 9.61
CA VAL A 125 -11.48 -38.89 10.26
C VAL A 125 -12.73 -38.19 9.72
N ARG A 126 -12.97 -38.27 8.42
CA ARG A 126 -14.17 -37.69 7.79
C ARG A 126 -15.46 -38.42 8.21
N ALA A 127 -15.41 -39.73 8.39
CA ALA A 127 -16.58 -40.56 8.69
C ALA A 127 -16.95 -40.55 10.20
N HIS A 128 -15.93 -40.57 11.08
CA HIS A 128 -16.12 -40.85 12.49
C HIS A 128 -15.80 -39.68 13.43
N ILE A 129 -14.84 -38.82 13.08
CA ILE A 129 -14.36 -37.73 13.95
C ILE A 129 -14.91 -36.37 13.49
N ARG A 130 -14.73 -36.03 12.23
CA ARG A 130 -15.29 -34.80 11.68
C ARG A 130 -16.75 -34.97 11.27
N ARG A 131 -17.64 -35.11 12.24
CA ARG A 131 -19.04 -34.79 12.00
C ARG A 131 -19.16 -33.29 11.81
N VAL A 132 -18.90 -32.83 10.59
CA VAL A 132 -19.25 -31.46 10.19
C VAL A 132 -20.78 -31.41 10.23
N GLY A 133 -21.32 -31.02 11.36
CA GLY A 133 -22.72 -30.62 11.42
C GLY A 133 -22.94 -29.65 10.25
N ARG A 134 -23.98 -29.87 9.45
CA ARG A 134 -24.39 -28.93 8.41
C ARG A 134 -24.71 -27.63 9.13
N THR A 135 -23.72 -26.77 9.21
CA THR A 135 -23.92 -25.45 9.80
C THR A 135 -24.84 -24.70 8.86
N VAL A 136 -26.04 -24.40 9.32
CA VAL A 136 -27.01 -23.58 8.61
C VAL A 136 -26.35 -22.22 8.39
N THR A 137 -26.15 -21.85 7.14
CA THR A 137 -25.62 -20.55 6.78
C THR A 137 -26.80 -19.67 6.41
N ILE A 138 -27.13 -18.73 7.27
CA ILE A 138 -28.14 -17.71 6.97
C ILE A 138 -27.50 -16.73 6.00
N ARG A 139 -28.10 -16.55 4.83
CA ARG A 139 -27.71 -15.49 3.91
C ARG A 139 -28.33 -14.19 4.42
N MET A 140 -27.51 -13.32 4.98
CA MET A 140 -27.95 -11.97 5.31
C MET A 140 -27.88 -11.13 4.04
N GLU A 141 -29.02 -10.58 3.62
CA GLU A 141 -29.06 -9.55 2.59
C GLU A 141 -28.64 -8.22 3.22
N THR A 142 -27.75 -7.53 2.54
CA THR A 142 -27.25 -6.23 2.99
C THR A 142 -28.10 -5.13 2.39
N PRO A 143 -28.59 -4.17 3.17
CA PRO A 143 -29.33 -3.02 2.63
C PRO A 143 -28.53 -2.25 1.56
N PRO A 144 -29.20 -1.58 0.61
CA PRO A 144 -28.53 -0.74 -0.38
C PRO A 144 -27.66 0.32 0.28
N GLY A 145 -26.45 0.57 -0.25
CA GLY A 145 -25.52 1.59 0.23
C GLY A 145 -24.85 1.32 1.57
N HIS A 146 -25.26 0.27 2.28
CA HIS A 146 -24.79 0.03 3.63
C HIS A 146 -23.35 -0.48 3.69
N GLN A 147 -22.97 -1.45 2.84
CA GLN A 147 -21.70 -2.14 3.00
C GLN A 147 -20.96 -2.35 1.68
N ALA A 148 -19.64 -2.10 1.69
CA ALA A 148 -18.70 -2.56 0.69
C ALA A 148 -17.67 -3.50 1.29
N GLN A 149 -17.23 -4.51 0.54
CA GLN A 149 -16.17 -5.44 0.93
C GLN A 149 -14.92 -5.17 0.10
N VAL A 150 -13.77 -5.10 0.75
CA VAL A 150 -12.47 -4.86 0.11
C VAL A 150 -11.60 -6.09 0.19
N ASP A 151 -11.01 -6.44 -0.94
CA ASP A 151 -10.06 -7.53 -1.10
C ASP A 151 -8.80 -7.07 -1.84
N PHE A 152 -7.68 -7.74 -1.56
CA PHE A 152 -6.39 -7.45 -2.17
C PHE A 152 -5.70 -8.76 -2.53
N GLY A 153 -5.49 -9.03 -3.82
CA GLY A 153 -4.91 -10.29 -4.24
C GLY A 153 -3.86 -10.16 -5.34
N TYR A 154 -2.96 -11.15 -5.41
CA TYR A 154 -1.91 -11.19 -6.42
C TYR A 154 -2.48 -11.40 -7.83
N ALA A 155 -2.18 -10.46 -8.72
CA ALA A 155 -2.69 -10.44 -10.09
C ALA A 155 -1.69 -10.96 -11.15
N GLY A 156 -0.42 -11.13 -10.80
CA GLY A 156 0.62 -11.56 -11.72
C GLY A 156 1.75 -10.55 -11.86
N LEU A 157 2.44 -10.58 -13.00
CA LEU A 157 3.50 -9.62 -13.33
C LEU A 157 3.00 -8.69 -14.43
N MET A 158 3.30 -7.39 -14.31
CA MET A 158 3.04 -6.38 -15.34
C MET A 158 4.27 -5.51 -15.55
N PHE A 159 4.40 -4.97 -16.75
CA PHE A 159 5.47 -4.04 -17.08
C PHE A 159 5.24 -2.69 -16.38
N ASP A 160 6.29 -2.19 -15.73
CA ASP A 160 6.31 -0.88 -15.09
C ASP A 160 7.17 0.07 -15.95
N PRO A 161 6.56 1.07 -16.61
CA PRO A 161 7.27 2.02 -17.47
C PRO A 161 8.29 2.86 -16.71
N GLN A 162 8.04 3.14 -15.41
CA GLN A 162 8.94 3.98 -14.60
C GLN A 162 10.27 3.28 -14.28
N THR A 163 10.22 1.96 -14.10
CA THR A 163 11.41 1.17 -13.76
C THR A 163 11.92 0.31 -14.93
N SER A 164 11.19 0.32 -16.06
CA SER A 164 11.45 -0.52 -17.25
C SER A 164 11.59 -2.02 -16.93
N ARG A 165 10.83 -2.53 -15.96
CA ARG A 165 10.89 -3.92 -15.47
C ARG A 165 9.52 -4.52 -15.27
N MET A 166 9.46 -5.86 -15.36
CA MET A 166 8.30 -6.62 -14.92
C MET A 166 8.22 -6.62 -13.39
N ARG A 167 7.10 -6.18 -12.85
CA ARG A 167 6.88 -6.10 -11.41
C ARG A 167 5.67 -6.91 -10.96
N LYS A 168 5.73 -7.40 -9.73
CA LYS A 168 4.57 -8.02 -9.07
C LYS A 168 3.44 -6.99 -8.99
N THR A 169 2.28 -7.41 -9.46
CA THR A 169 1.07 -6.58 -9.51
C THR A 169 0.00 -7.17 -8.63
N TRP A 170 -0.75 -6.32 -7.99
CA TRP A 170 -1.82 -6.67 -7.07
C TRP A 170 -3.12 -6.08 -7.58
N ALA A 171 -4.22 -6.81 -7.42
CA ALA A 171 -5.56 -6.32 -7.71
C ALA A 171 -6.22 -5.89 -6.40
N PHE A 172 -6.57 -4.62 -6.29
CA PHE A 172 -7.50 -4.10 -5.30
C PHE A 172 -8.91 -4.29 -5.85
N ILE A 173 -9.80 -4.87 -5.06
CA ILE A 173 -11.18 -5.13 -5.44
C ILE A 173 -12.08 -4.59 -4.34
N MET A 174 -12.97 -3.65 -4.66
CA MET A 174 -14.04 -3.20 -3.78
C MET A 174 -15.37 -3.62 -4.39
N THR A 175 -16.17 -4.38 -3.64
CA THR A 175 -17.46 -4.89 -4.10
C THR A 175 -18.56 -4.40 -3.18
N LEU A 176 -19.55 -3.72 -3.72
CA LEU A 176 -20.76 -3.32 -3.00
C LEU A 176 -21.56 -4.56 -2.61
N SER A 177 -21.99 -4.64 -1.36
CA SER A 177 -22.58 -5.88 -0.83
C SER A 177 -24.03 -6.11 -1.29
N HIS A 178 -24.75 -5.08 -1.67
CA HIS A 178 -26.13 -5.18 -2.17
C HIS A 178 -26.15 -5.51 -3.67
N SER A 179 -25.70 -4.60 -4.52
CA SER A 179 -25.75 -4.77 -5.99
C SER A 179 -24.75 -5.79 -6.52
N ARG A 180 -23.69 -6.09 -5.79
CA ARG A 180 -22.53 -6.86 -6.26
C ARG A 180 -21.71 -6.13 -7.32
N HIS A 181 -22.01 -4.84 -7.58
CA HIS A 181 -21.18 -4.03 -8.45
C HIS A 181 -19.81 -3.82 -7.84
N ARG A 182 -18.78 -3.84 -8.67
CA ARG A 182 -17.39 -3.87 -8.18
C ARG A 182 -16.51 -2.87 -8.90
N PHE A 183 -15.52 -2.39 -8.17
CA PHE A 183 -14.40 -1.64 -8.68
C PHE A 183 -13.15 -2.50 -8.56
N VAL A 184 -12.30 -2.49 -9.58
CA VAL A 184 -11.01 -3.19 -9.59
C VAL A 184 -9.91 -2.25 -10.05
N ARG A 185 -8.76 -2.31 -9.39
CA ARG A 185 -7.57 -1.54 -9.76
C ARG A 185 -6.30 -2.37 -9.57
N PHE A 186 -5.41 -2.32 -10.53
CA PHE A 186 -4.09 -2.93 -10.45
C PHE A 186 -3.07 -1.92 -9.92
N VAL A 187 -2.21 -2.38 -9.01
CA VAL A 187 -1.15 -1.56 -8.38
C VAL A 187 0.12 -2.37 -8.18
N PHE A 188 1.28 -1.69 -8.12
CA PHE A 188 2.57 -2.33 -7.87
C PHE A 188 2.97 -2.38 -6.40
N ARG A 189 2.27 -1.68 -5.52
CA ARG A 189 2.57 -1.58 -4.09
C ARG A 189 1.32 -1.84 -3.26
N GLN A 190 1.53 -2.27 -2.03
CA GLN A 190 0.48 -2.49 -1.04
C GLN A 190 0.74 -1.64 0.22
N ASP A 191 1.38 -0.47 0.04
CA ASP A 191 1.59 0.47 1.13
C ASP A 191 0.31 1.27 1.46
N SER A 192 0.34 1.98 2.59
CA SER A 192 -0.80 2.76 3.11
C SER A 192 -1.30 3.81 2.11
N SER A 193 -0.38 4.45 1.43
CA SER A 193 -0.69 5.48 0.43
C SER A 193 -1.45 4.89 -0.75
N THR A 194 -0.97 3.76 -1.27
CA THR A 194 -1.64 3.01 -2.35
C THR A 194 -3.01 2.49 -1.91
N TRP A 195 -3.12 2.00 -0.67
CA TRP A 195 -4.37 1.54 -0.08
C TRP A 195 -5.44 2.64 -0.06
N ILE A 196 -5.07 3.81 0.46
CA ILE A 196 -5.97 4.98 0.53
C ILE A 196 -6.31 5.50 -0.88
N ASP A 197 -5.34 5.57 -1.80
CA ASP A 197 -5.61 5.96 -3.20
C ASP A 197 -6.57 5.01 -3.90
N CYS A 198 -6.48 3.71 -3.63
CA CYS A 198 -7.43 2.73 -4.16
C CYS A 198 -8.87 2.96 -3.66
N HIS A 199 -9.05 3.29 -2.37
CA HIS A 199 -10.35 3.63 -1.81
C HIS A 199 -10.91 4.91 -2.43
N ARG A 200 -10.10 5.96 -2.49
CA ARG A 200 -10.48 7.21 -3.13
C ARG A 200 -11.00 7.00 -4.54
N ARG A 201 -10.25 6.26 -5.36
CA ARG A 201 -10.63 5.96 -6.74
C ARG A 201 -11.84 5.05 -6.86
N ALA A 202 -12.05 4.16 -5.89
CA ALA A 202 -13.26 3.35 -5.84
C ALA A 202 -14.49 4.22 -5.58
N PHE A 203 -14.40 5.17 -4.64
CA PHE A 203 -15.49 6.12 -4.37
C PHE A 203 -15.75 7.05 -5.57
N GLU A 204 -14.70 7.54 -6.21
CA GLU A 204 -14.81 8.30 -7.47
C GLU A 204 -15.49 7.49 -8.59
N PHE A 205 -15.16 6.20 -8.72
CA PHE A 205 -15.76 5.30 -9.71
C PHE A 205 -17.26 5.07 -9.44
N PHE A 206 -17.64 4.88 -8.18
CA PHE A 206 -19.05 4.73 -7.79
C PHE A 206 -19.79 6.08 -7.79
N GLY A 207 -19.10 7.20 -7.67
CA GLY A 207 -19.71 8.52 -7.49
C GLY A 207 -20.35 8.71 -6.11
N ALA A 208 -20.10 7.81 -5.17
CA ALA A 208 -20.69 7.78 -3.84
C ALA A 208 -19.86 6.92 -2.88
N VAL A 209 -20.17 7.00 -1.57
CA VAL A 209 -19.45 6.31 -0.49
C VAL A 209 -20.41 5.38 0.25
N PRO A 210 -20.05 4.10 0.50
CA PRO A 210 -20.85 3.20 1.34
C PRO A 210 -20.75 3.61 2.80
N GLU A 211 -21.74 3.21 3.61
CA GLU A 211 -21.74 3.51 5.04
C GLU A 211 -20.60 2.79 5.78
N ILE A 212 -20.36 1.51 5.45
CA ILE A 212 -19.36 0.66 6.08
C ILE A 212 -18.45 0.03 5.01
N VAL A 213 -17.15 0.05 5.26
CA VAL A 213 -16.15 -0.69 4.48
C VAL A 213 -15.63 -1.85 5.31
N VAL A 214 -15.96 -3.07 4.90
CA VAL A 214 -15.49 -4.31 5.52
C VAL A 214 -14.19 -4.75 4.87
N LEU A 215 -13.16 -4.91 5.71
CA LEU A 215 -11.86 -5.36 5.27
C LEU A 215 -11.79 -6.87 5.41
N ASP A 216 -11.92 -7.62 4.30
CA ASP A 216 -11.83 -9.06 4.34
C ASP A 216 -10.36 -9.49 4.44
N ASN A 217 -10.06 -10.16 5.53
CA ASN A 217 -8.90 -11.02 5.78
C ASN A 217 -7.47 -10.43 5.67
N LEU A 218 -7.09 -9.67 6.69
CA LEU A 218 -5.71 -9.24 6.95
C LEU A 218 -4.72 -10.36 7.33
N LYS A 219 -5.11 -11.64 7.29
CA LYS A 219 -4.30 -12.77 7.76
C LYS A 219 -3.64 -13.62 6.68
N SER A 220 -3.88 -13.39 5.40
CA SER A 220 -3.28 -14.25 4.37
C SER A 220 -2.04 -13.64 3.72
N GLY A 221 -0.87 -13.91 4.31
CA GLY A 221 0.37 -14.18 3.58
C GLY A 221 1.00 -13.13 2.67
N VAL A 222 0.45 -11.95 2.54
CA VAL A 222 0.97 -10.86 1.75
C VAL A 222 1.22 -9.68 2.67
N ILE A 223 2.33 -8.99 2.51
CA ILE A 223 2.78 -7.84 3.29
C ILE A 223 1.56 -6.97 3.63
N LYS A 224 1.13 -7.10 4.87
CA LYS A 224 -0.02 -6.41 5.43
C LYS A 224 0.21 -4.92 5.31
N PRO A 225 -0.77 -4.12 4.87
CA PRO A 225 -0.97 -2.90 5.60
C PRO A 225 -1.36 -3.36 7.00
N ASP A 226 -0.43 -3.28 7.94
CA ASP A 226 -0.72 -3.65 9.31
C ASP A 226 -1.73 -2.62 9.83
N ILE A 227 -3.02 -2.99 9.86
CA ILE A 227 -4.07 -2.11 10.42
C ILE A 227 -3.76 -1.83 11.89
N TYR A 228 -2.90 -2.65 12.49
CA TYR A 228 -2.34 -2.43 13.81
C TYR A 228 -1.08 -1.56 13.78
N ASP A 229 -0.52 -1.21 12.58
CA ASP A 229 0.52 -0.20 12.47
C ASP A 229 -0.12 1.17 12.77
N PRO A 230 0.32 1.86 13.84
CA PRO A 230 -0.26 3.14 14.22
C PRO A 230 -0.23 4.21 13.12
N THR A 231 0.72 4.11 12.19
CA THR A 231 0.86 5.08 11.07
C THR A 231 -0.22 4.86 10.01
N ILE A 232 -0.50 3.62 9.67
CA ILE A 232 -1.55 3.25 8.71
C ILE A 232 -2.92 3.55 9.30
N ASN A 233 -3.11 3.21 10.57
CA ASN A 233 -4.38 3.42 11.25
C ASN A 233 -4.77 4.90 11.27
N ARG A 234 -3.83 5.81 11.57
CA ARG A 234 -4.08 7.25 11.59
C ARG A 234 -4.47 7.81 10.22
N ALA A 235 -3.70 7.54 9.18
CA ALA A 235 -3.99 8.04 7.84
C ALA A 235 -5.29 7.46 7.27
N TYR A 236 -5.59 6.19 7.54
CA TYR A 236 -6.82 5.54 7.08
C TYR A 236 -8.04 5.98 7.90
N ALA A 237 -7.87 6.24 9.20
CA ALA A 237 -8.92 6.83 10.04
C ALA A 237 -9.30 8.24 9.57
N GLU A 238 -8.31 9.09 9.23
CA GLU A 238 -8.57 10.40 8.61
C GLU A 238 -9.30 10.27 7.26
N CYS A 239 -8.93 9.27 6.45
CA CYS A 239 -9.63 8.99 5.20
C CYS A 239 -11.08 8.56 5.45
N ALA A 240 -11.31 7.70 6.43
CA ALA A 240 -12.65 7.25 6.80
C ALA A 240 -13.52 8.41 7.32
N GLU A 241 -12.95 9.29 8.14
CA GLU A 241 -13.61 10.50 8.62
C GLU A 241 -13.95 11.47 7.48
N HIS A 242 -12.99 11.72 6.57
CA HIS A 242 -13.19 12.61 5.43
C HIS A 242 -14.31 12.16 4.50
N TYR A 243 -14.38 10.87 4.18
CA TYR A 243 -15.42 10.28 3.33
C TYR A 243 -16.67 9.88 4.11
N GLY A 244 -16.62 9.88 5.43
CA GLY A 244 -17.75 9.56 6.32
C GLY A 244 -18.14 8.09 6.33
N PHE A 245 -17.22 7.15 6.11
CA PHE A 245 -17.48 5.72 6.22
C PHE A 245 -16.92 5.11 7.51
N LEU A 246 -17.53 4.02 7.96
CA LEU A 246 -17.01 3.24 9.08
C LEU A 246 -16.13 2.10 8.57
N VAL A 247 -15.02 1.86 9.27
CA VAL A 247 -14.15 0.72 9.00
C VAL A 247 -14.56 -0.45 9.88
N ASP A 248 -14.99 -1.56 9.28
CA ASP A 248 -15.24 -2.80 10.01
C ASP A 248 -14.11 -3.81 9.71
N PRO A 249 -13.18 -4.02 10.65
CA PRO A 249 -12.20 -5.09 10.53
C PRO A 249 -12.93 -6.42 10.74
N ALA A 250 -13.21 -7.14 9.64
CA ALA A 250 -13.89 -8.44 9.69
C ALA A 250 -13.29 -9.33 10.77
N LYS A 251 -14.11 -9.73 11.75
CA LYS A 251 -13.67 -10.55 12.88
C LYS A 251 -13.02 -11.83 12.35
N ALA A 252 -11.75 -12.01 12.67
CA ALA A 252 -10.85 -13.08 12.21
C ALA A 252 -11.36 -14.53 12.47
N ARG A 253 -12.56 -14.72 12.99
CA ARG A 253 -13.13 -16.00 13.40
C ARG A 253 -14.18 -16.60 12.46
N MET A 254 -14.62 -15.91 11.40
CA MET A 254 -15.56 -16.52 10.44
C MET A 254 -14.85 -16.98 9.17
N ALA A 255 -14.19 -18.14 9.26
CA ALA A 255 -13.47 -18.82 8.17
C ALA A 255 -14.32 -19.13 6.91
N ARG A 256 -15.62 -18.81 6.90
CA ARG A 256 -16.55 -19.10 5.82
C ARG A 256 -16.53 -18.10 4.66
N HIS A 257 -15.98 -16.91 4.87
CA HIS A 257 -15.83 -15.91 3.81
C HIS A 257 -14.59 -16.13 2.93
N LYS A 258 -13.61 -16.91 3.43
CA LYS A 258 -12.31 -17.14 2.77
C LYS A 258 -12.39 -17.70 1.34
N GLY A 259 -13.38 -18.55 1.08
CA GLY A 259 -13.57 -19.14 -0.27
C GLY A 259 -14.23 -18.23 -1.30
N LYS A 260 -14.84 -17.11 -0.89
CA LYS A 260 -15.48 -16.16 -1.84
C LYS A 260 -14.49 -15.13 -2.35
N VAL A 261 -13.57 -14.72 -1.52
CA VAL A 261 -12.57 -13.66 -1.76
C VAL A 261 -11.47 -14.13 -2.71
N GLU A 262 -10.88 -15.29 -2.46
CA GLU A 262 -9.89 -15.89 -3.37
C GLU A 262 -10.45 -16.10 -4.80
N ARG A 263 -11.77 -16.32 -4.92
CA ARG A 263 -12.45 -16.43 -6.22
C ARG A 263 -12.53 -15.13 -6.98
N GLN A 264 -12.63 -13.97 -6.34
CA GLN A 264 -12.76 -12.68 -7.04
C GLN A 264 -11.48 -12.34 -7.80
N VAL A 265 -10.31 -12.51 -7.16
CA VAL A 265 -9.01 -12.29 -7.84
C VAL A 265 -8.80 -13.28 -8.98
N ILE A 266 -9.20 -14.54 -8.79
CA ILE A 266 -9.13 -15.55 -9.85
C ILE A 266 -10.00 -15.15 -11.05
N VAL A 267 -11.22 -14.67 -10.82
CA VAL A 267 -12.11 -14.19 -11.89
C VAL A 267 -11.49 -13.02 -12.64
N VAL A 268 -10.92 -12.05 -11.95
CA VAL A 268 -10.21 -10.91 -12.58
C VAL A 268 -9.03 -11.41 -13.43
N ARG A 269 -8.23 -12.35 -12.90
CA ARG A 269 -7.12 -12.92 -13.66
C ARG A 269 -7.58 -13.67 -14.92
N GLN A 270 -8.66 -14.42 -14.82
CA GLN A 270 -9.18 -15.23 -15.94
C GLN A 270 -9.91 -14.39 -17.00
N GLN A 271 -10.66 -13.37 -16.59
CA GLN A 271 -11.52 -12.62 -17.50
C GLN A 271 -10.88 -11.32 -18.01
N VAL A 272 -9.94 -10.73 -17.26
CA VAL A 272 -9.30 -9.47 -17.66
C VAL A 272 -7.86 -9.68 -18.13
N LEU A 273 -7.10 -10.54 -17.43
CA LEU A 273 -5.67 -10.68 -17.72
C LEU A 273 -5.33 -11.84 -18.65
N ALA A 274 -6.05 -12.96 -18.55
CA ALA A 274 -5.75 -14.12 -19.37
C ALA A 274 -6.01 -13.84 -20.86
N GLY A 275 -4.98 -14.10 -21.68
CA GLY A 275 -5.06 -13.88 -23.14
C GLY A 275 -4.87 -12.43 -23.58
N HIS A 276 -4.65 -11.47 -22.68
CA HIS A 276 -4.36 -10.09 -23.01
C HIS A 276 -2.90 -9.73 -22.67
N ASN A 277 -2.21 -9.13 -23.61
CA ASN A 277 -0.87 -8.57 -23.43
C ASN A 277 -0.98 -7.06 -23.29
N PHE A 278 -1.09 -6.58 -22.07
CA PHE A 278 -1.12 -5.14 -21.79
C PHE A 278 0.27 -4.53 -21.91
N ARG A 279 0.35 -3.39 -22.55
CA ARG A 279 1.59 -2.61 -22.68
C ARG A 279 2.13 -2.21 -21.30
N ASP A 280 1.24 -1.79 -20.42
CA ASP A 280 1.57 -1.35 -19.06
C ASP A 280 0.36 -1.47 -18.11
N ILE A 281 0.58 -1.12 -16.84
CA ILE A 281 -0.46 -1.13 -15.81
C ILE A 281 -1.57 -0.10 -16.07
N HIS A 282 -1.30 0.98 -16.80
CA HIS A 282 -2.30 2.01 -17.10
C HIS A 282 -3.34 1.48 -18.07
N GLU A 283 -2.90 0.81 -19.14
CA GLU A 283 -3.79 0.15 -20.09
C GLU A 283 -4.62 -0.95 -19.41
N ALA A 284 -4.00 -1.78 -18.58
CA ALA A 284 -4.71 -2.78 -17.79
C ALA A 284 -5.78 -2.17 -16.87
N ASN A 285 -5.47 -1.02 -16.24
CA ASN A 285 -6.43 -0.30 -15.40
C ASN A 285 -7.58 0.31 -16.21
N GLN A 286 -7.36 0.82 -17.40
CA GLN A 286 -8.43 1.29 -18.27
C GLN A 286 -9.35 0.13 -18.68
N ARG A 287 -8.77 -0.98 -19.11
CA ARG A 287 -9.52 -2.17 -19.52
C ARG A 287 -10.37 -2.75 -18.39
N VAL A 288 -9.82 -2.82 -17.16
CA VAL A 288 -10.56 -3.39 -16.04
C VAL A 288 -11.75 -2.52 -15.61
N LEU A 289 -11.69 -1.20 -15.77
CA LEU A 289 -12.82 -0.33 -15.50
C LEU A 289 -13.98 -0.54 -16.49
N VAL A 290 -13.67 -0.73 -17.77
CA VAL A 290 -14.64 -1.12 -18.79
C VAL A 290 -15.27 -2.46 -18.42
N TRP A 291 -14.45 -3.46 -18.09
CA TRP A 291 -14.92 -4.77 -17.64
C TRP A 291 -15.85 -4.69 -16.42
N CYS A 292 -15.52 -3.85 -15.44
CA CYS A 292 -16.35 -3.65 -14.25
C CYS A 292 -17.76 -3.12 -14.59
N ARG A 293 -17.88 -2.20 -15.56
CA ARG A 293 -19.15 -1.55 -15.93
C ARG A 293 -19.93 -2.36 -16.94
N GLU A 294 -19.28 -2.72 -18.06
CA GLU A 294 -19.94 -3.16 -19.26
C GLU A 294 -20.01 -4.69 -19.38
N GLU A 295 -19.07 -5.42 -18.78
CA GLU A 295 -19.04 -6.87 -18.88
C GLU A 295 -19.56 -7.53 -17.60
N VAL A 296 -18.76 -7.54 -16.53
CA VAL A 296 -19.19 -8.20 -15.28
C VAL A 296 -20.34 -7.45 -14.61
N GLY A 297 -20.38 -6.11 -14.76
CA GLY A 297 -21.48 -5.29 -14.23
C GLY A 297 -22.81 -5.56 -14.92
N MET A 298 -22.80 -5.94 -16.20
CA MET A 298 -23.98 -6.25 -17.00
C MET A 298 -24.27 -7.75 -17.11
N THR A 299 -23.40 -8.61 -16.58
CA THR A 299 -23.65 -10.06 -16.51
C THR A 299 -24.59 -10.38 -15.36
N ILE A 300 -25.62 -11.21 -15.62
CA ILE A 300 -26.56 -11.65 -14.56
C ILE A 300 -25.78 -12.36 -13.44
N HIS A 301 -25.86 -11.82 -12.25
CA HIS A 301 -25.17 -12.37 -11.10
C HIS A 301 -25.87 -13.64 -10.59
N GLY A 302 -25.15 -14.75 -10.46
CA GLY A 302 -25.71 -16.05 -10.15
C GLY A 302 -26.52 -16.18 -8.85
N THR A 303 -26.31 -15.29 -7.89
CA THR A 303 -27.04 -15.30 -6.62
C THR A 303 -28.23 -14.35 -6.62
N THR A 304 -28.06 -13.13 -7.13
CA THR A 304 -29.12 -12.09 -7.11
C THR A 304 -30.03 -12.19 -8.33
N GLN A 305 -29.64 -12.92 -9.37
CA GLN A 305 -30.35 -13.04 -10.64
C GLN A 305 -30.61 -11.68 -11.31
N GLN A 306 -29.79 -10.68 -10.99
CA GLN A 306 -29.89 -9.31 -11.51
C GLN A 306 -28.54 -8.85 -12.04
N ARG A 307 -28.52 -7.79 -12.83
CA ARG A 307 -27.32 -7.18 -13.35
C ARG A 307 -26.75 -6.20 -12.33
N PRO A 308 -25.52 -6.40 -11.82
CA PRO A 308 -24.94 -5.59 -10.76
C PRO A 308 -24.97 -4.09 -11.02
N TYR A 309 -24.64 -3.66 -12.23
CA TYR A 309 -24.58 -2.25 -12.58
C TYR A 309 -25.98 -1.59 -12.64
N GLU A 310 -27.00 -2.30 -13.11
CA GLU A 310 -28.38 -1.80 -13.13
C GLU A 310 -28.92 -1.65 -11.70
N VAL A 311 -28.72 -2.65 -10.84
CA VAL A 311 -29.11 -2.58 -9.42
C VAL A 311 -28.38 -1.44 -8.72
N PHE A 312 -27.09 -1.29 -8.98
CA PHE A 312 -26.30 -0.18 -8.43
C PHE A 312 -26.93 1.16 -8.83
N ARG A 313 -27.14 1.41 -10.11
CA ARG A 313 -27.65 2.70 -10.59
C ARG A 313 -29.06 3.03 -10.13
N ASN A 314 -29.94 2.02 -10.13
CA ASN A 314 -31.36 2.24 -9.92
C ASN A 314 -31.75 2.22 -8.43
N VAL A 315 -30.98 1.54 -7.59
CA VAL A 315 -31.33 1.31 -6.17
C VAL A 315 -30.23 1.76 -5.22
N GLU A 316 -28.98 1.26 -5.41
CA GLU A 316 -27.96 1.38 -4.38
C GLU A 316 -27.32 2.78 -4.34
N LEU A 317 -27.12 3.41 -5.48
CA LEU A 317 -26.48 4.73 -5.60
C LEU A 317 -27.23 5.81 -4.78
N ALA A 318 -28.56 5.80 -4.84
CA ALA A 318 -29.39 6.77 -4.11
C ALA A 318 -29.33 6.59 -2.58
N ALA A 319 -28.97 5.39 -2.10
CA ALA A 319 -28.82 5.07 -0.69
C ALA A 319 -27.41 5.31 -0.15
N MET A 320 -26.43 5.54 -1.02
CA MET A 320 -25.04 5.80 -0.64
C MET A 320 -24.85 7.27 -0.26
N LYS A 321 -23.78 7.56 0.50
CA LYS A 321 -23.40 8.94 0.85
C LYS A 321 -22.80 9.66 -0.36
N ALA A 322 -23.08 10.95 -0.50
CA ALA A 322 -22.46 11.78 -1.53
C ALA A 322 -20.95 11.90 -1.31
N LEU A 323 -20.21 12.07 -2.41
CA LEU A 323 -18.79 12.38 -2.34
C LEU A 323 -18.57 13.76 -1.71
N PRO A 324 -17.54 13.93 -0.87
CA PRO A 324 -17.10 15.25 -0.42
C PRO A 324 -16.68 16.14 -1.61
N GLU A 325 -16.87 17.43 -1.49
CA GLU A 325 -16.43 18.41 -2.51
C GLU A 325 -14.91 18.44 -2.67
N THR A 326 -14.19 18.17 -1.58
CA THR A 326 -12.72 18.19 -1.57
C THR A 326 -12.15 16.78 -1.68
N THR A 327 -11.11 16.64 -2.51
CA THR A 327 -10.38 15.38 -2.61
C THR A 327 -9.49 15.16 -1.39
N PHE A 328 -9.52 13.97 -0.82
CA PHE A 328 -8.65 13.61 0.31
C PHE A 328 -7.19 13.54 -0.13
N GLU A 329 -6.34 14.31 0.54
CA GLU A 329 -4.89 14.21 0.41
C GLU A 329 -4.34 13.25 1.46
N THR A 330 -3.75 12.15 1.02
CA THR A 330 -3.20 11.14 1.91
C THR A 330 -2.04 11.69 2.72
N PRO A 331 -2.15 11.83 4.05
CA PRO A 331 -1.07 12.31 4.88
C PRO A 331 -0.01 11.23 5.07
N PHE A 332 1.23 11.66 5.22
CA PHE A 332 2.31 10.79 5.67
C PHE A 332 2.52 10.98 7.18
N TRP A 333 2.33 9.90 7.94
CA TRP A 333 2.55 9.88 9.38
C TRP A 333 3.85 9.17 9.73
N GLN A 334 4.61 9.72 10.65
CA GLN A 334 5.85 9.14 11.16
C GLN A 334 6.04 9.48 12.63
N GLU A 335 6.44 8.50 13.44
CA GLU A 335 6.96 8.77 14.79
C GLU A 335 8.40 9.25 14.66
N CYS A 336 8.73 10.40 15.23
CA CYS A 336 10.05 11.00 15.23
C CYS A 336 10.49 11.28 16.66
N THR A 337 11.81 11.21 16.91
CA THR A 337 12.38 11.65 18.18
C THR A 337 12.98 13.03 18.01
N VAL A 338 12.74 13.95 18.96
CA VAL A 338 13.39 15.24 18.98
C VAL A 338 14.80 15.07 19.56
N HIS A 339 15.82 15.33 18.73
CA HIS A 339 17.22 15.17 19.11
C HIS A 339 17.72 16.30 20.00
N GLY A 340 18.90 16.11 20.60
CA GLY A 340 19.52 17.08 21.51
C GLY A 340 19.90 18.42 20.86
N ASP A 341 19.93 18.47 19.51
CA ASP A 341 20.16 19.67 18.71
C ASP A 341 18.89 20.45 18.39
N HIS A 342 17.75 20.13 19.05
CA HIS A 342 16.41 20.71 18.85
C HIS A 342 15.73 20.37 17.53
N TYR A 343 16.22 19.39 16.76
CA TYR A 343 15.59 18.98 15.52
C TYR A 343 15.00 17.58 15.61
N PHE A 344 13.98 17.36 14.84
CA PHE A 344 13.56 16.03 14.43
C PHE A 344 13.74 15.87 12.93
N ILE A 345 13.88 14.62 12.49
CA ILE A 345 14.05 14.29 11.06
C ILE A 345 12.74 13.74 10.53
N PHE A 346 12.21 14.39 9.50
CA PHE A 346 11.02 13.95 8.78
C PHE A 346 11.26 14.05 7.28
N GLN A 347 11.00 12.95 6.55
CA GLN A 347 11.24 12.88 5.10
C GLN A 347 12.63 13.38 4.69
N LYS A 348 13.66 12.96 5.41
CA LYS A 348 15.07 13.34 5.18
C LYS A 348 15.37 14.83 5.35
N SER A 349 14.53 15.60 6.00
CA SER A 349 14.72 17.01 6.29
C SER A 349 14.62 17.28 7.79
N PHE A 350 15.21 18.37 8.25
CA PHE A 350 15.34 18.72 9.66
C PHE A 350 14.38 19.86 10.00
N PHE A 351 13.65 19.71 11.11
CA PHE A 351 12.68 20.69 11.59
C PHE A 351 12.92 20.98 13.05
N SER A 352 12.97 22.26 13.41
CA SER A 352 13.23 22.66 14.81
C SER A 352 12.01 22.43 15.71
N MET A 353 12.27 22.21 16.98
CA MET A 353 11.27 22.06 18.03
C MET A 353 11.70 22.80 19.29
N PRO A 354 10.75 23.32 20.09
CA PRO A 354 11.08 23.92 21.38
C PRO A 354 11.88 22.97 22.27
N SER A 355 12.92 23.49 22.95
CA SER A 355 13.88 22.71 23.75
C SER A 355 13.26 21.81 24.80
N ARG A 356 12.07 22.17 25.32
CA ARG A 356 11.31 21.37 26.30
C ARG A 356 10.85 20.00 25.76
N TYR A 357 10.93 19.77 24.43
CA TYR A 357 10.55 18.51 23.80
C TYR A 357 11.75 17.63 23.42
N ILE A 358 12.97 18.05 23.74
CA ILE A 358 14.17 17.22 23.50
C ILE A 358 14.03 15.86 24.19
N GLY A 359 14.37 14.79 23.47
CA GLY A 359 14.27 13.40 23.90
C GLY A 359 12.87 12.81 23.84
N LYS A 360 11.83 13.60 23.56
CA LYS A 360 10.46 13.10 23.43
C LYS A 360 10.21 12.54 22.04
N LYS A 361 9.37 11.51 21.99
CA LYS A 361 8.82 10.98 20.75
C LYS A 361 7.57 11.77 20.39
N VAL A 362 7.50 12.21 19.16
CA VAL A 362 6.40 13.02 18.62
C VAL A 362 5.85 12.38 17.35
N TRP A 363 4.56 12.50 17.13
CA TRP A 363 3.94 12.11 15.88
C TRP A 363 3.94 13.27 14.89
N VAL A 364 4.48 13.03 13.71
CA VAL A 364 4.57 14.04 12.65
C VAL A 364 3.66 13.65 11.49
N ARG A 365 2.73 14.55 11.16
CA ARG A 365 1.83 14.46 10.03
C ARG A 365 2.28 15.41 8.92
N GLY A 366 2.69 14.89 7.80
CA GLY A 366 3.07 15.67 6.62
C GLY A 366 2.03 15.57 5.51
N CYS A 367 1.70 16.69 4.89
CA CYS A 367 0.97 16.77 3.64
C CYS A 367 1.64 17.80 2.73
N SER A 368 1.11 18.03 1.50
CA SER A 368 1.73 18.96 0.54
C SER A 368 1.88 20.38 1.05
N ARG A 369 1.02 20.82 1.96
CA ARG A 369 0.95 22.23 2.42
C ARG A 369 1.53 22.44 3.81
N THR A 370 1.49 21.44 4.69
CA THR A 370 1.87 21.61 6.11
C THR A 370 2.47 20.35 6.69
N ILE A 371 3.38 20.54 7.65
CA ILE A 371 3.88 19.51 8.53
C ILE A 371 3.39 19.86 9.93
N ARG A 372 2.61 18.98 10.56
CA ARG A 372 2.06 19.16 11.89
C ARG A 372 2.68 18.15 12.87
N VAL A 373 3.07 18.63 14.03
CA VAL A 373 3.73 17.83 15.06
C VAL A 373 2.81 17.69 16.26
N PHE A 374 2.60 16.46 16.70
CA PHE A 374 1.69 16.12 17.80
C PHE A 374 2.44 15.40 18.92
N LEU A 375 2.10 15.72 20.14
CA LEU A 375 2.48 14.97 21.34
C LEU A 375 1.19 14.61 22.08
N GLU A 376 0.99 13.33 22.39
CA GLU A 376 -0.23 12.84 23.05
C GLU A 376 -1.51 13.41 22.40
N GLU A 377 -1.58 13.33 21.06
CA GLU A 377 -2.69 13.83 20.22
C GLU A 377 -2.89 15.36 20.18
N LYS A 378 -2.12 16.11 20.98
CA LYS A 378 -2.15 17.57 20.99
C LYS A 378 -1.20 18.13 19.93
N LEU A 379 -1.71 19.01 19.06
CA LEU A 379 -0.89 19.77 18.13
C LEU A 379 0.04 20.71 18.90
N ILE A 380 1.35 20.52 18.76
CA ILE A 380 2.37 21.32 19.47
C ILE A 380 3.13 22.27 18.55
N LYS A 381 3.27 21.94 17.27
CA LYS A 381 3.95 22.79 16.29
C LYS A 381 3.48 22.50 14.86
N SER A 382 3.60 23.52 14.00
CA SER A 382 3.39 23.39 12.55
C SER A 382 4.55 24.02 11.80
N HIS A 383 4.96 23.37 10.70
CA HIS A 383 5.98 23.86 9.79
C HIS A 383 5.47 23.84 8.36
N LEU A 384 6.08 24.65 7.49
CA LEU A 384 5.93 24.49 6.04
C LEU A 384 6.76 23.29 5.58
N PRO A 385 6.35 22.59 4.51
CA PRO A 385 7.11 21.49 3.95
C PRO A 385 8.52 21.92 3.51
N SER A 386 9.42 20.96 3.47
CA SER A 386 10.78 21.17 2.97
C SER A 386 10.79 21.23 1.44
N PRO A 387 11.53 22.14 0.82
CA PRO A 387 11.64 22.22 -0.65
C PRO A 387 12.46 21.06 -1.25
N TYR A 388 13.40 20.47 -0.48
CA TYR A 388 14.25 19.36 -0.92
C TYR A 388 14.77 18.55 0.29
N PRO A 389 15.16 17.30 0.10
CA PRO A 389 15.78 16.48 1.15
C PRO A 389 17.08 17.08 1.67
N GLY A 390 17.29 17.02 2.98
CA GLY A 390 18.44 17.64 3.65
C GLY A 390 18.23 19.08 4.08
N PHE A 391 17.12 19.70 3.68
CA PHE A 391 16.80 21.07 4.10
C PHE A 391 16.61 21.15 5.61
N ARG A 392 17.12 22.25 6.20
CA ARG A 392 16.98 22.54 7.62
C ARG A 392 16.05 23.73 7.81
N ARG A 393 14.87 23.46 8.39
CA ARG A 393 13.90 24.51 8.74
C ARG A 393 14.02 24.84 10.22
N THR A 394 14.53 26.00 10.49
CA THR A 394 14.74 26.50 11.84
C THR A 394 13.73 27.60 12.16
N ASP A 395 13.02 27.45 13.24
CA ASP A 395 12.31 28.53 13.90
C ASP A 395 13.14 28.95 15.13
N TYR A 396 13.70 30.14 15.08
CA TYR A 396 14.59 30.62 16.13
C TYR A 396 13.89 30.78 17.49
N SER A 397 12.57 30.89 17.52
CA SER A 397 11.80 30.91 18.75
C SER A 397 11.83 29.58 19.53
N ASP A 398 12.21 28.48 18.86
CA ASP A 398 12.37 27.17 19.49
C ASP A 398 13.65 27.02 20.31
N LEU A 399 14.62 27.88 20.06
CA LEU A 399 15.96 27.77 20.60
C LEU A 399 16.10 28.61 21.86
N PRO A 400 16.91 28.19 22.86
CA PRO A 400 17.28 29.03 23.99
C PRO A 400 17.97 30.30 23.49
N PRO A 401 17.73 31.48 24.14
CA PRO A 401 18.31 32.76 23.71
C PRO A 401 19.84 32.74 23.54
N GLU A 402 20.52 31.99 24.39
CA GLU A 402 22.00 31.83 24.35
C GLU A 402 22.46 31.14 23.06
N LYS A 403 21.70 30.13 22.60
CA LYS A 403 22.00 29.42 21.35
C LYS A 403 21.61 30.23 20.11
N VAL A 404 20.53 31.02 20.21
CA VAL A 404 20.17 31.97 19.15
C VAL A 404 21.28 32.97 18.92
N ALA A 405 21.83 33.54 19.99
CA ALA A 405 22.98 34.46 19.91
C ALA A 405 24.19 33.81 19.20
N TYR A 406 24.46 32.53 19.49
CA TYR A 406 25.55 31.80 18.83
C TYR A 406 25.25 31.54 17.34
N LEU A 407 24.05 31.11 16.98
CA LEU A 407 23.66 30.82 15.60
C LEU A 407 23.60 32.06 14.72
N LEU A 408 23.22 33.21 15.28
CA LEU A 408 23.27 34.49 14.57
C LEU A 408 24.69 34.87 14.15
N THR A 409 25.71 34.23 14.71
CA THR A 409 27.11 34.39 14.31
C THR A 409 27.61 33.35 13.32
N GLU A 410 26.78 32.38 12.93
CA GLU A 410 27.17 31.39 11.92
C GLU A 410 27.36 32.00 10.54
N PRO A 411 28.38 31.56 9.76
CA PRO A 411 28.72 32.15 8.45
C PRO A 411 27.56 32.15 7.47
N ASP A 412 26.75 31.09 7.41
CA ASP A 412 25.64 30.98 6.44
C ASP A 412 24.49 31.93 6.79
N HIS A 413 24.22 32.13 8.07
CA HIS A 413 23.25 33.11 8.52
C HIS A 413 23.70 34.56 8.17
N LEU A 414 24.97 34.84 8.44
CA LEU A 414 25.55 36.16 8.10
C LEU A 414 25.52 36.43 6.60
N ARG A 415 25.80 35.44 5.75
CA ARG A 415 25.66 35.54 4.29
C ARG A 415 24.23 35.85 3.87
N GLY A 416 23.27 35.10 4.37
CA GLY A 416 21.86 35.31 4.04
C GLY A 416 21.36 36.70 4.41
N GLN A 417 21.71 37.20 5.61
CA GLN A 417 21.36 38.55 6.04
C GLN A 417 22.06 39.62 5.20
N ALA A 418 23.34 39.42 4.90
CA ALA A 418 24.09 40.37 4.09
C ALA A 418 23.55 40.52 2.67
N GLN A 419 23.09 39.45 2.05
CA GLN A 419 22.45 39.45 0.74
C GLN A 419 21.13 40.22 0.73
N LEU A 420 20.34 40.15 1.79
CA LEU A 420 19.10 40.94 1.94
C LEU A 420 19.37 42.43 2.04
N LEU A 421 20.49 42.85 2.63
CA LEU A 421 20.90 44.26 2.74
C LEU A 421 21.44 44.84 1.41
N GLY A 422 21.87 43.94 0.50
CA GLY A 422 22.32 44.34 -0.84
C GLY A 422 23.49 43.52 -1.37
N GLU A 423 23.62 43.46 -2.70
CA GLU A 423 24.62 42.65 -3.40
C GLU A 423 26.06 42.95 -2.99
N SER A 424 26.40 44.23 -2.82
CA SER A 424 27.76 44.65 -2.44
C SER A 424 28.05 44.33 -0.96
N VAL A 425 27.03 44.35 -0.10
CA VAL A 425 27.16 43.90 1.30
C VAL A 425 27.40 42.41 1.31
N GLY A 426 26.65 41.63 0.52
CA GLY A 426 26.83 40.19 0.39
C GLY A 426 28.23 39.81 -0.05
N ARG A 427 28.72 40.38 -1.14
CA ARG A 427 30.10 40.17 -1.64
C ARG A 427 31.18 40.51 -0.60
N LEU A 428 31.04 41.63 0.10
CA LEU A 428 31.96 42.02 1.15
C LEU A 428 31.97 41.00 2.32
N VAL A 429 30.79 40.52 2.74
CA VAL A 429 30.66 39.55 3.81
C VAL A 429 31.26 38.20 3.38
N ASP A 430 31.06 37.74 2.14
CA ASP A 430 31.70 36.54 1.59
C ASP A 430 33.22 36.65 1.60
N GLN A 431 33.75 37.80 1.20
CA GLN A 431 35.19 38.07 1.27
C GLN A 431 35.73 38.02 2.71
N LEU A 432 35.00 38.55 3.67
CA LEU A 432 35.39 38.49 5.09
C LEU A 432 35.26 37.09 5.70
N LEU A 433 34.29 36.30 5.26
CA LEU A 433 34.06 34.93 5.71
C LEU A 433 35.01 33.92 5.03
N SER A 434 35.64 34.24 3.90
CA SER A 434 36.68 33.40 3.31
C SER A 434 37.88 33.17 4.26
N ARG A 435 38.08 34.07 5.21
CA ARG A 435 39.07 33.95 6.30
C ARG A 435 38.32 34.00 7.66
N PRO A 436 37.77 32.89 8.17
CA PRO A 436 36.89 32.88 9.32
C PRO A 436 37.66 33.11 10.61
N THR A 437 37.79 34.34 11.04
CA THR A 437 38.34 34.73 12.36
C THR A 437 37.26 35.39 13.21
N MET A 438 37.35 35.30 14.53
CA MET A 438 36.44 36.02 15.46
C MET A 438 36.41 37.52 15.16
N ARG A 439 37.55 38.07 14.83
CA ARG A 439 37.68 39.48 14.44
C ARG A 439 36.85 39.87 13.19
N ASN A 440 36.81 38.98 12.20
CA ASN A 440 36.02 39.20 11.00
C ASN A 440 34.53 39.09 11.28
N ARG A 441 34.08 38.15 12.15
CA ARG A 441 32.68 38.03 12.57
C ARG A 441 32.19 39.31 13.27
N THR A 442 32.97 39.83 14.24
CA THR A 442 32.66 41.09 14.94
C THR A 442 32.57 42.25 13.94
N LYS A 443 33.48 42.29 12.93
CA LYS A 443 33.49 43.29 11.89
C LYS A 443 32.23 43.24 11.02
N ILE A 444 31.82 42.01 10.62
CA ILE A 444 30.60 41.80 9.82
C ILE A 444 29.37 42.33 10.58
N HIS A 445 29.19 41.95 11.81
CA HIS A 445 28.08 42.46 12.64
C HIS A 445 28.09 43.97 12.77
N GLY A 446 29.29 44.57 12.95
CA GLY A 446 29.43 46.03 13.00
C GLY A 446 29.00 46.71 11.69
N ILE A 447 29.40 46.14 10.52
CA ILE A 447 29.01 46.65 9.21
C ILE A 447 27.50 46.55 8.99
N MET A 448 26.91 45.40 9.30
CA MET A 448 25.46 45.18 9.11
C MET A 448 24.61 46.12 9.97
N ARG A 449 25.01 46.44 11.19
CA ARG A 449 24.36 47.45 12.06
C ARG A 449 24.37 48.86 11.49
N LEU A 450 25.30 49.18 10.60
CA LEU A 450 25.28 50.47 9.92
C LEU A 450 24.06 50.61 8.98
N GLY A 451 23.50 49.47 8.48
CA GLY A 451 22.26 49.47 7.71
C GLY A 451 21.06 49.99 8.51
N GLU A 452 20.97 49.62 9.79
CA GLU A 452 19.92 50.11 10.68
C GLU A 452 19.96 51.62 10.88
N LYS A 453 21.17 52.18 10.87
CA LYS A 453 21.37 53.62 11.12
C LYS A 453 21.28 54.48 9.81
N TYR A 454 21.85 53.99 8.70
CA TYR A 454 22.01 54.78 7.48
C TYR A 454 21.09 54.32 6.35
N GLY A 455 20.41 53.18 6.49
CA GLY A 455 19.59 52.50 5.49
C GLY A 455 20.39 51.57 4.58
N ASP A 456 19.72 50.48 4.10
CA ASP A 456 20.35 49.41 3.36
C ASP A 456 20.95 49.85 2.04
N GLN A 457 20.28 50.76 1.32
CA GLN A 457 20.77 51.27 0.04
C GLN A 457 22.09 52.05 0.19
N ARG A 458 22.19 52.88 1.24
CA ARG A 458 23.40 53.66 1.52
C ARG A 458 24.53 52.73 1.96
N LEU A 459 24.23 51.73 2.82
CA LEU A 459 25.22 50.72 3.22
C LEU A 459 25.73 49.94 2.01
N ASN A 460 24.84 49.54 1.10
CA ASN A 460 25.23 48.80 -0.11
C ASN A 460 26.17 49.62 -1.00
N ARG A 461 25.89 50.91 -1.23
CA ARG A 461 26.76 51.82 -1.98
C ARG A 461 28.10 52.05 -1.25
N ALA A 462 28.08 52.21 0.07
CA ALA A 462 29.30 52.38 0.85
C ALA A 462 30.21 51.15 0.80
N CYS A 463 29.62 49.94 0.84
CA CYS A 463 30.34 48.68 0.66
C CYS A 463 30.93 48.54 -0.75
N ALA A 464 30.16 48.88 -1.77
CA ALA A 464 30.64 48.94 -3.17
C ALA A 464 31.87 49.86 -3.30
N ARG A 465 31.78 51.05 -2.74
CA ARG A 465 32.89 52.04 -2.76
C ARG A 465 34.10 51.55 -1.97
N ALA A 466 33.90 50.97 -0.79
CA ALA A 466 34.97 50.40 0.04
C ALA A 466 35.74 49.28 -0.69
N MET A 467 35.03 48.41 -1.41
CA MET A 467 35.63 47.34 -2.22
C MET A 467 36.38 47.91 -3.45
N ALA A 468 35.83 48.90 -4.12
CA ALA A 468 36.48 49.54 -5.26
C ALA A 468 37.84 50.16 -4.89
N PHE A 469 38.01 50.63 -3.66
CA PHE A 469 39.25 51.16 -3.12
C PHE A 469 40.07 50.16 -2.28
N ASP A 470 39.72 48.88 -2.32
CA ASP A 470 40.33 47.81 -1.53
C ASP A 470 40.48 48.12 -0.04
N ASN A 471 39.59 48.93 0.51
CA ASN A 471 39.62 49.34 1.92
C ASN A 471 38.35 48.91 2.65
N THR A 472 38.25 47.65 2.89
CA THR A 472 37.08 46.97 3.50
C THR A 472 37.05 47.04 5.04
N GLN A 473 37.77 47.96 5.68
CA GLN A 473 37.77 48.12 7.14
C GLN A 473 36.48 48.77 7.62
N PHE A 474 35.96 48.32 8.79
CA PHE A 474 34.76 48.88 9.43
C PHE A 474 34.82 50.42 9.55
N LYS A 475 35.97 50.94 10.02
CA LYS A 475 36.17 52.38 10.17
C LYS A 475 36.07 53.15 8.84
N SER A 476 36.50 52.54 7.76
CA SER A 476 36.46 53.15 6.41
C SER A 476 35.03 53.18 5.87
N ILE A 477 34.27 52.08 6.02
CA ILE A 477 32.86 52.02 5.61
C ILE A 477 32.04 53.04 6.40
N LYS A 478 32.26 53.07 7.74
CA LYS A 478 31.60 54.07 8.58
C LYS A 478 31.93 55.49 8.15
N ARG A 479 33.20 55.82 7.87
CA ARG A 479 33.60 57.13 7.42
C ARG A 479 32.97 57.49 6.07
N ILE A 480 32.86 56.55 5.13
CA ILE A 480 32.17 56.76 3.83
C ILE A 480 30.72 57.16 4.08
N LEU A 481 30.03 56.50 5.00
CA LEU A 481 28.64 56.80 5.38
C LEU A 481 28.50 58.12 6.11
N ASP A 482 29.39 58.41 7.09
CA ASP A 482 29.38 59.63 7.90
C ASP A 482 29.63 60.89 7.04
N GLN A 483 30.50 60.75 6.01
CA GLN A 483 30.86 61.85 5.11
C GLN A 483 30.00 61.92 3.84
N GLY A 484 29.01 61.03 3.69
CA GLY A 484 28.13 61.00 2.52
C GLY A 484 28.85 60.64 1.18
N LEU A 485 30.03 60.02 1.27
CA LEU A 485 30.80 59.63 0.09
C LEU A 485 30.12 58.52 -0.72
N ASP A 486 29.23 57.77 -0.11
CA ASP A 486 28.37 56.78 -0.73
C ASP A 486 27.36 57.36 -1.72
N LEU A 487 27.09 58.65 -1.62
CA LEU A 487 26.19 59.40 -2.53
C LEU A 487 26.88 59.92 -3.78
N GLN A 488 28.21 59.90 -3.80
CA GLN A 488 29.01 60.33 -4.96
C GLN A 488 29.22 59.14 -5.89
N ASP A 489 29.21 59.39 -7.19
CA ASP A 489 29.51 58.36 -8.18
C ASP A 489 30.89 57.73 -7.93
N LEU A 490 30.97 56.42 -8.15
CA LEU A 490 32.25 55.73 -8.15
C LEU A 490 33.11 56.35 -9.28
N PRO A 491 34.39 56.70 -9.01
CA PRO A 491 35.26 57.16 -10.08
C PRO A 491 35.28 56.07 -11.16
N GLN A 492 34.92 56.42 -12.39
CA GLN A 492 35.08 55.52 -13.52
C GLN A 492 36.51 55.01 -13.49
N ALA A 493 36.70 53.70 -13.67
CA ALA A 493 38.03 53.13 -13.79
C ALA A 493 38.72 53.91 -14.94
N VAL A 494 39.60 54.82 -14.59
CA VAL A 494 40.49 55.44 -15.55
C VAL A 494 41.26 54.25 -16.13
N ASN A 495 41.06 53.97 -17.39
CA ASN A 495 41.85 52.93 -18.08
C ASN A 495 43.29 53.18 -17.70
N ALA A 496 43.92 52.20 -17.08
CA ALA A 496 45.35 52.30 -16.71
C ALA A 496 46.09 52.84 -17.93
N PRO A 497 46.91 53.90 -17.78
CA PRO A 497 47.59 54.49 -18.91
C PRO A 497 48.28 53.32 -19.63
N ILE A 498 48.03 53.25 -20.96
CA ILE A 498 48.76 52.30 -21.80
C ILE A 498 50.21 52.67 -21.61
N LEU A 499 50.97 51.82 -20.93
CA LEU A 499 52.38 51.99 -20.73
C LEU A 499 53.00 52.27 -22.10
N SER A 500 53.67 53.43 -22.25
CA SER A 500 54.37 53.76 -23.47
C SER A 500 55.34 52.62 -23.84
N LYS A 501 55.66 52.46 -25.11
CA LYS A 501 56.61 51.37 -25.53
C LYS A 501 57.88 51.38 -24.70
N GLU A 502 58.30 52.52 -24.20
CA GLU A 502 59.45 52.67 -23.32
C GLU A 502 59.19 52.10 -21.90
N GLY A 503 58.02 52.29 -21.37
CA GLY A 503 57.65 51.68 -20.08
C GLY A 503 57.54 50.16 -20.13
N GLN A 504 57.22 49.55 -21.26
CA GLN A 504 57.17 48.08 -21.45
C GLN A 504 58.58 47.44 -21.41
N SER A 505 59.64 48.21 -21.66
CA SER A 505 61.02 47.68 -21.58
C SER A 505 61.45 47.32 -20.16
N PHE A 506 60.75 47.83 -19.16
CA PHE A 506 60.99 47.45 -17.73
C PHE A 506 60.19 46.29 -17.22
N ILE A 507 59.24 45.75 -18.00
CA ILE A 507 58.48 44.58 -17.64
C ILE A 507 59.25 43.36 -18.14
N ARG A 508 59.80 42.57 -17.21
CA ARG A 508 60.47 41.30 -17.54
C ARG A 508 59.45 40.33 -18.11
N PRO A 509 59.73 39.61 -19.21
CA PRO A 509 58.78 38.67 -19.80
C PRO A 509 58.47 37.56 -18.80
N GLY A 510 57.24 37.01 -18.84
CA GLY A 510 56.79 35.96 -17.91
C GLY A 510 57.70 34.72 -17.83
N SER A 511 58.44 34.43 -18.89
CA SER A 511 59.48 33.40 -18.92
C SER A 511 60.63 33.65 -17.93
N TYR A 512 60.91 34.88 -17.54
CA TYR A 512 61.93 35.21 -16.54
C TYR A 512 61.54 34.74 -15.13
N TYR A 513 60.25 34.81 -14.84
CA TYR A 513 59.71 34.36 -13.55
C TYR A 513 59.54 32.83 -13.52
N ALA A 514 59.31 32.19 -14.66
CA ALA A 514 59.22 30.72 -14.74
C ALA A 514 60.59 30.06 -14.47
N VAL A 515 61.69 30.64 -14.94
CA VAL A 515 63.06 30.17 -14.66
C VAL A 515 63.42 30.36 -13.18
N ALA A 516 62.96 31.49 -12.55
CA ALA A 516 63.22 31.75 -11.15
C ALA A 516 62.45 30.76 -10.22
N LEU A 517 61.25 30.32 -10.61
CA LEU A 517 60.47 29.28 -9.90
C LEU A 517 61.14 27.90 -9.99
N HIS A 518 61.61 27.51 -11.17
CA HIS A 518 62.34 26.25 -11.34
C HIS A 518 63.69 26.18 -10.58
N MET A 519 64.36 27.33 -10.40
CA MET A 519 65.58 27.39 -9.58
C MET A 519 65.32 27.40 -8.09
N ALA A 520 64.09 27.76 -7.64
CA ALA A 520 63.71 27.68 -6.24
C ALA A 520 63.28 26.23 -5.83
N GLU A 521 62.65 25.49 -6.76
CA GLU A 521 62.30 24.08 -6.53
C GLU A 521 63.49 23.13 -6.58
N ALA A 522 64.59 23.51 -7.23
CA ALA A 522 65.81 22.70 -7.27
C ALA A 522 66.73 22.93 -6.05
N ARG A 523 66.32 23.74 -5.07
CA ARG A 523 67.10 24.00 -3.83
C ARG A 523 66.35 23.66 -2.53
N SER A 524 65.18 22.98 -2.61
CA SER A 524 64.46 22.44 -1.45
C SER A 524 64.60 20.93 -1.33
#